data_b34f5edf1e4bfc27d1c66f05d50e51b4
#
_entry.id   b34f5edf1e4bfc27d1c66f05d50e51b4
#
_cell.length_a   1.000
_cell.length_b   1.000
_cell.length_c   1.000
_cell.angle_alpha   90.00
_cell.angle_beta   90.00
_cell.angle_gamma   90.00
#
_symmetry.space_group_name_H-M   'P 1'
#
loop_
_entity.id
_entity.type
_entity.pdbx_description
1 polymer ?
#
loop_
_entity_poly.entity_id
_entity_poly.type
_entity_poly.pdbx_seq_one_letter_code
_entity_poly.pdbx_strand_id
1 'polypeptide(L)'
;MAARNSQGLVSMTLSYFVSGIGAWVIFAAPQAAVIGGWPALVGYAISTVVPLLLFGLIAPPMRNQLPKGFTLNEYVYGRFGTPCTVYFAFVSMFYMVLYLAAELSSASALATGLSLITVQGSTWWQNDNVFLPTAVSPIVGMSIITLFYTVIGGLPVSIVTDRVQGVGVLVLTILVTIAAYAEAGVGDQASWDEVVGHGISPVYVPTDYGNSFAIAISLIIGVTCANLVHAGYWQRIWAAESNRAVVHATYYSSALTIVIMILVGITGWIAYSHFLILMNPNVPGGDLSFLSVPWLINTFMGEGWAVVVMILGISMIASTCDTLQSGMTALLWPFAKLCFPNGSDIFQLGFVVFLTVLFNIPPVLLALSGQSILQLFLLADLLAAGVVAPLFMGVFWKKCHPIGALAGSVGGLLTTLIVYAIGEGWGEGFAILVSQGGIFRRVATYAFCITPVASGLITAAVSSIFFPAYEFAGYKNAAAEGGSGTARGQGTTAEVQIAVAAATASSA
;
A
#
# COMPACT_ATOMS: atom_id res chain seq x y z
N MET A 1 -20.53 -10.73 4.05
CA MET A 1 -19.41 -9.87 3.66
C MET A 1 -18.25 -9.85 4.66
N ALA A 2 -18.45 -9.91 5.95
CA ALA A 2 -17.37 -9.93 6.93
C ALA A 2 -17.04 -11.37 7.34
N ALA A 3 -15.81 -11.80 7.11
CA ALA A 3 -15.30 -13.10 7.57
C ALA A 3 -14.85 -13.07 9.04
N ARG A 4 -15.62 -12.42 9.93
CA ARG A 4 -15.21 -12.20 11.33
C ARG A 4 -14.89 -13.49 12.06
N ASN A 5 -13.75 -13.49 12.76
CA ASN A 5 -13.31 -14.57 13.66
C ASN A 5 -13.35 -15.98 13.01
N SER A 6 -13.17 -16.06 11.69
CA SER A 6 -13.30 -17.33 10.96
C SER A 6 -11.98 -17.86 10.39
N GLN A 7 -10.91 -17.05 10.44
CA GLN A 7 -9.66 -17.36 9.75
C GLN A 7 -8.57 -17.77 10.73
N GLY A 8 -8.07 -19.00 10.55
CA GLY A 8 -6.98 -19.56 11.34
C GLY A 8 -5.59 -19.03 10.90
N LEU A 9 -4.56 -19.44 11.64
CA LEU A 9 -3.19 -18.96 11.50
C LEU A 9 -2.64 -19.05 10.05
N VAL A 10 -2.74 -20.23 9.42
CA VAL A 10 -2.15 -20.44 8.07
C VAL A 10 -2.85 -19.57 7.03
N SER A 11 -4.20 -19.50 7.09
CA SER A 11 -4.98 -18.65 6.19
C SER A 11 -4.60 -17.18 6.33
N MET A 12 -4.45 -16.71 7.57
CA MET A 12 -4.06 -15.33 7.85
C MET A 12 -2.61 -15.05 7.41
N THR A 13 -1.68 -15.98 7.62
CA THR A 13 -0.29 -15.84 7.18
C THR A 13 -0.20 -15.65 5.68
N LEU A 14 -0.84 -16.55 4.91
CA LEU A 14 -0.82 -16.47 3.45
C LEU A 14 -1.55 -15.22 2.94
N SER A 15 -2.68 -14.86 3.57
CA SER A 15 -3.43 -13.68 3.17
C SER A 15 -2.67 -12.39 3.45
N TYR A 16 -2.02 -12.23 4.61
CA TYR A 16 -1.14 -11.08 4.87
C TYR A 16 0.06 -11.03 3.94
N PHE A 17 0.66 -12.19 3.65
CA PHE A 17 1.79 -12.28 2.75
C PHE A 17 1.42 -11.83 1.35
N VAL A 18 0.44 -12.49 0.70
CA VAL A 18 0.16 -12.26 -0.71
C VAL A 18 -0.59 -10.96 -0.98
N SER A 19 -1.42 -10.49 -0.04
CA SER A 19 -2.11 -9.20 -0.19
C SER A 19 -1.19 -7.98 -0.13
N GLY A 20 0.01 -8.15 0.42
CA GLY A 20 1.02 -7.10 0.48
C GLY A 20 2.11 -7.23 -0.58
N ILE A 21 2.26 -8.42 -1.17
CA ILE A 21 3.23 -8.68 -2.23
C ILE A 21 2.50 -8.71 -3.58
N GLY A 22 2.29 -7.54 -4.15
CA GLY A 22 1.81 -7.39 -5.51
C GLY A 22 2.91 -7.56 -6.56
N ALA A 23 2.53 -7.50 -7.83
CA ALA A 23 3.51 -7.58 -8.91
C ALA A 23 4.50 -6.41 -8.93
N TRP A 24 4.19 -5.32 -8.24
CA TRP A 24 5.13 -4.21 -8.04
C TRP A 24 6.48 -4.66 -7.47
N VAL A 25 6.54 -5.76 -6.72
CA VAL A 25 7.80 -6.32 -6.18
C VAL A 25 8.75 -6.72 -7.31
N ILE A 26 8.21 -7.27 -8.41
CA ILE A 26 9.00 -7.68 -9.59
C ILE A 26 9.73 -6.49 -10.23
N PHE A 27 9.20 -5.29 -10.03
CA PHE A 27 9.71 -4.05 -10.62
C PHE A 27 10.46 -3.19 -9.61
N ALA A 28 9.85 -2.87 -8.49
CA ALA A 28 10.37 -1.88 -7.55
C ALA A 28 11.52 -2.43 -6.66
N ALA A 29 11.55 -3.71 -6.34
CA ALA A 29 12.66 -4.27 -5.55
C ALA A 29 13.98 -4.30 -6.34
N PRO A 30 14.03 -4.77 -7.61
CA PRO A 30 15.21 -4.64 -8.45
C PRO A 30 15.62 -3.18 -8.69
N GLN A 31 14.66 -2.30 -8.91
CA GLN A 31 14.91 -0.87 -9.09
C GLN A 31 15.59 -0.26 -7.86
N ALA A 32 15.07 -0.52 -6.66
CA ALA A 32 15.68 -0.05 -5.41
C ALA A 32 17.11 -0.58 -5.23
N ALA A 33 17.35 -1.86 -5.58
CA ALA A 33 18.68 -2.48 -5.52
C ALA A 33 19.68 -1.78 -6.44
N VAL A 34 19.27 -1.48 -7.68
CA VAL A 34 20.14 -0.80 -8.66
C VAL A 34 20.40 0.65 -8.28
N ILE A 35 19.35 1.41 -7.92
CA ILE A 35 19.48 2.84 -7.64
C ILE A 35 20.21 3.13 -6.33
N GLY A 36 19.90 2.39 -5.27
CA GLY A 36 20.39 2.69 -3.92
C GLY A 36 21.30 1.61 -3.32
N GLY A 37 21.69 0.61 -4.13
CA GLY A 37 22.54 -0.49 -3.66
C GLY A 37 21.93 -1.28 -2.52
N TRP A 38 22.78 -1.98 -1.74
CA TRP A 38 22.33 -2.82 -0.63
C TRP A 38 21.56 -2.04 0.46
N PRO A 39 21.88 -0.76 0.82
CA PRO A 39 21.12 -0.08 1.85
C PRO A 39 19.66 0.15 1.42
N ALA A 40 19.42 0.53 0.15
CA ALA A 40 18.08 0.74 -0.35
C ALA A 40 17.31 -0.58 -0.49
N LEU A 41 17.93 -1.65 -0.96
CA LEU A 41 17.30 -2.97 -1.04
C LEU A 41 16.89 -3.50 0.33
N VAL A 42 17.83 -3.50 1.29
CA VAL A 42 17.56 -3.93 2.67
C VAL A 42 16.54 -3.02 3.34
N GLY A 43 16.66 -1.70 3.15
CA GLY A 43 15.70 -0.73 3.65
C GLY A 43 14.29 -0.98 3.08
N TYR A 44 14.18 -1.29 1.80
CA TYR A 44 12.91 -1.62 1.17
C TYR A 44 12.32 -2.95 1.69
N ALA A 45 13.14 -3.98 1.87
CA ALA A 45 12.69 -5.21 2.49
C ALA A 45 12.21 -5.00 3.94
N ILE A 46 12.91 -4.20 4.73
CA ILE A 46 12.50 -3.82 6.08
C ILE A 46 11.19 -3.02 6.05
N SER A 47 11.02 -2.11 5.09
CA SER A 47 9.83 -1.27 4.96
C SER A 47 8.54 -2.06 4.78
N THR A 48 8.60 -3.23 4.15
CA THR A 48 7.44 -4.11 3.97
C THR A 48 7.14 -4.97 5.20
N VAL A 49 8.14 -5.19 6.05
CA VAL A 49 8.02 -6.00 7.27
C VAL A 49 7.54 -5.18 8.47
N VAL A 50 8.03 -3.95 8.62
CA VAL A 50 7.69 -3.08 9.77
C VAL A 50 6.19 -2.89 9.94
N PRO A 51 5.38 -2.57 8.90
CA PRO A 51 3.94 -2.43 9.08
C PRO A 51 3.26 -3.74 9.51
N LEU A 52 3.70 -4.90 9.02
CA LEU A 52 3.18 -6.20 9.46
C LEU A 52 3.42 -6.44 10.95
N LEU A 53 4.63 -6.13 11.44
CA LEU A 53 4.95 -6.22 12.87
C LEU A 53 4.13 -5.23 13.70
N LEU A 54 3.91 -4.02 13.19
CA LEU A 54 3.05 -3.03 13.84
C LEU A 54 1.59 -3.46 13.87
N PHE A 55 1.08 -4.14 12.85
CA PHE A 55 -0.25 -4.76 12.92
C PHE A 55 -0.33 -5.80 14.05
N GLY A 56 0.71 -6.63 14.23
CA GLY A 56 0.78 -7.57 15.35
C GLY A 56 0.71 -6.89 16.73
N LEU A 57 1.27 -5.69 16.84
CA LEU A 57 1.29 -4.89 18.08
C LEU A 57 -0.02 -4.11 18.31
N ILE A 58 -0.56 -3.47 17.25
CA ILE A 58 -1.69 -2.52 17.36
C ILE A 58 -3.04 -3.23 17.27
N ALA A 59 -3.13 -4.31 16.51
CA ALA A 59 -4.40 -4.99 16.27
C ALA A 59 -5.05 -5.60 17.53
N PRO A 60 -4.32 -6.27 18.45
CA PRO A 60 -4.94 -6.80 19.66
C PRO A 60 -5.64 -5.75 20.51
N PRO A 61 -5.03 -4.61 20.89
CA PRO A 61 -5.73 -3.57 21.64
C PRO A 61 -6.92 -2.98 20.88
N MET A 62 -6.83 -2.82 19.55
CA MET A 62 -7.95 -2.31 18.76
C MET A 62 -9.11 -3.32 18.69
N ARG A 63 -8.84 -4.61 18.47
CA ARG A 63 -9.88 -5.66 18.50
C ARG A 63 -10.56 -5.76 19.85
N ASN A 64 -9.83 -5.58 20.95
CA ASN A 64 -10.39 -5.58 22.30
C ASN A 64 -11.28 -4.36 22.55
N GLN A 65 -10.93 -3.19 21.97
CA GLN A 65 -11.76 -1.98 22.05
C GLN A 65 -12.98 -2.07 21.13
N LEU A 66 -12.88 -2.72 19.98
CA LEU A 66 -13.95 -2.86 19.00
C LEU A 66 -14.14 -4.35 18.59
N PRO A 67 -14.70 -5.22 19.46
CA PRO A 67 -14.79 -6.64 19.17
C PRO A 67 -15.68 -6.98 17.96
N LYS A 68 -16.67 -6.14 17.67
CA LYS A 68 -17.59 -6.27 16.53
C LYS A 68 -17.15 -5.42 15.32
N GLY A 69 -15.95 -4.87 15.35
CA GLY A 69 -15.38 -4.04 14.28
C GLY A 69 -15.22 -4.81 12.96
N PHE A 70 -15.08 -4.04 11.90
CA PHE A 70 -14.92 -4.54 10.55
C PHE A 70 -13.86 -3.74 9.78
N THR A 71 -13.74 -2.45 10.07
CA THR A 71 -12.81 -1.54 9.38
C THR A 71 -12.11 -0.61 10.35
N LEU A 72 -10.95 -0.11 9.95
CA LEU A 72 -10.27 0.96 10.67
C LEU A 72 -11.14 2.24 10.75
N ASN A 73 -11.94 2.48 9.73
CA ASN A 73 -12.81 3.66 9.66
C ASN A 73 -13.88 3.68 10.75
N GLU A 74 -14.40 2.50 11.15
CA GLU A 74 -15.31 2.39 12.31
C GLU A 74 -14.60 2.76 13.62
N TYR A 75 -13.34 2.36 13.77
CA TYR A 75 -12.55 2.78 14.93
C TYR A 75 -12.36 4.30 14.95
N VAL A 76 -11.98 4.90 13.82
CA VAL A 76 -11.80 6.36 13.71
C VAL A 76 -13.09 7.08 14.04
N TYR A 77 -14.21 6.60 13.51
CA TYR A 77 -15.54 7.17 13.80
C TYR A 77 -15.87 7.13 15.29
N GLY A 78 -15.78 5.96 15.89
CA GLY A 78 -16.08 5.80 17.32
C GLY A 78 -15.12 6.54 18.24
N ARG A 79 -13.88 6.77 17.80
CA ARG A 79 -12.84 7.42 18.60
C ARG A 79 -12.79 8.93 18.43
N PHE A 80 -12.95 9.42 17.20
CA PHE A 80 -12.69 10.81 16.82
C PHE A 80 -13.89 11.52 16.18
N GLY A 81 -14.97 10.79 15.86
CA GLY A 81 -16.16 11.35 15.24
C GLY A 81 -16.03 11.62 13.73
N THR A 82 -17.09 12.18 13.15
CA THR A 82 -17.28 12.32 11.71
C THR A 82 -16.18 13.11 10.97
N PRO A 83 -15.71 14.29 11.43
CA PRO A 83 -14.70 15.04 10.67
C PRO A 83 -13.40 14.28 10.47
N CYS A 84 -12.89 13.62 11.51
CA CYS A 84 -11.69 12.79 11.41
C CYS A 84 -11.92 11.58 10.50
N THR A 85 -13.11 10.97 10.57
CA THR A 85 -13.50 9.82 9.75
C THR A 85 -13.51 10.17 8.27
N VAL A 86 -14.08 11.29 7.88
CA VAL A 86 -14.11 11.74 6.48
C VAL A 86 -12.71 12.01 5.97
N TYR A 87 -11.89 12.73 6.75
CA TYR A 87 -10.51 13.02 6.36
C TYR A 87 -9.66 11.75 6.24
N PHE A 88 -9.76 10.85 7.21
CA PHE A 88 -9.06 9.56 7.19
C PHE A 88 -9.51 8.69 6.02
N ALA A 89 -10.83 8.61 5.77
CA ALA A 89 -11.37 7.84 4.64
C ALA A 89 -10.88 8.40 3.30
N PHE A 90 -10.76 9.72 3.17
CA PHE A 90 -10.18 10.37 1.99
C PHE A 90 -8.72 9.94 1.79
N VAL A 91 -7.87 10.02 2.83
CA VAL A 91 -6.46 9.63 2.75
C VAL A 91 -6.30 8.15 2.42
N SER A 92 -7.06 7.28 3.09
CA SER A 92 -7.04 5.84 2.84
C SER A 92 -7.54 5.48 1.44
N MET A 93 -8.59 6.13 0.96
CA MET A 93 -9.11 5.94 -0.40
C MET A 93 -8.10 6.41 -1.45
N PHE A 94 -7.49 7.58 -1.26
CA PHE A 94 -6.48 8.12 -2.15
C PHE A 94 -5.27 7.17 -2.26
N TYR A 95 -4.77 6.67 -1.12
CA TYR A 95 -3.72 5.67 -1.08
C TYR A 95 -4.10 4.42 -1.89
N MET A 96 -5.29 3.87 -1.67
CA MET A 96 -5.72 2.65 -2.36
C MET A 96 -5.93 2.87 -3.86
N VAL A 97 -6.38 4.06 -4.30
CA VAL A 97 -6.48 4.43 -5.72
C VAL A 97 -5.10 4.44 -6.37
N LEU A 98 -4.11 5.06 -5.75
CA LEU A 98 -2.76 5.12 -6.29
C LEU A 98 -2.07 3.75 -6.28
N TYR A 99 -2.28 2.97 -5.22
CA TYR A 99 -1.76 1.60 -5.15
C TYR A 99 -2.38 0.72 -6.25
N LEU A 100 -3.68 0.78 -6.45
CA LEU A 100 -4.36 0.04 -7.52
C LEU A 100 -3.84 0.47 -8.91
N ALA A 101 -3.58 1.76 -9.11
CA ALA A 101 -2.96 2.24 -10.34
C ALA A 101 -1.56 1.65 -10.56
N ALA A 102 -0.74 1.57 -9.51
CA ALA A 102 0.59 0.96 -9.57
C ALA A 102 0.53 -0.55 -9.92
N GLU A 103 -0.43 -1.30 -9.35
CA GLU A 103 -0.63 -2.71 -9.71
C GLU A 103 -1.10 -2.90 -11.15
N LEU A 104 -2.01 -2.07 -11.61
CA LEU A 104 -2.47 -2.11 -13.01
C LEU A 104 -1.36 -1.70 -13.99
N SER A 105 -0.50 -0.73 -13.61
CA SER A 105 0.71 -0.39 -14.36
C SER A 105 1.68 -1.56 -14.42
N SER A 106 1.82 -2.32 -13.33
CA SER A 106 2.63 -3.55 -13.28
C SER A 106 2.13 -4.62 -14.24
N ALA A 107 0.80 -4.75 -14.44
CA ALA A 107 0.23 -5.65 -15.42
C ALA A 107 0.67 -5.30 -16.86
N SER A 108 0.64 -4.02 -17.18
CA SER A 108 1.13 -3.52 -18.48
C SER A 108 2.63 -3.75 -18.66
N ALA A 109 3.42 -3.35 -17.65
CA ALA A 109 4.87 -3.49 -17.67
C ALA A 109 5.33 -4.96 -17.79
N LEU A 110 4.62 -5.87 -17.15
CA LEU A 110 4.87 -7.30 -17.24
C LEU A 110 4.61 -7.82 -18.65
N ALA A 111 3.45 -7.52 -19.22
CA ALA A 111 3.06 -7.97 -20.54
C ALA A 111 3.99 -7.44 -21.64
N THR A 112 4.38 -6.17 -21.56
CA THR A 112 5.29 -5.52 -22.52
C THR A 112 6.74 -5.92 -22.29
N GLY A 113 7.17 -5.98 -21.04
CA GLY A 113 8.54 -6.34 -20.65
C GLY A 113 8.91 -7.78 -20.98
N LEU A 114 7.95 -8.71 -20.93
CA LEU A 114 8.11 -10.10 -21.39
C LEU A 114 7.89 -10.26 -22.91
N SER A 115 7.75 -9.17 -23.65
CA SER A 115 7.52 -9.18 -25.10
C SER A 115 6.27 -9.97 -25.56
N LEU A 116 5.33 -10.27 -24.65
CA LEU A 116 4.09 -10.98 -24.94
C LEU A 116 3.07 -10.11 -25.67
N ILE A 117 3.17 -8.79 -25.51
CA ILE A 117 2.37 -7.80 -26.22
C ILE A 117 3.30 -6.76 -26.83
N THR A 118 3.24 -6.63 -28.16
CA THR A 118 3.98 -5.58 -28.88
C THR A 118 3.06 -4.36 -29.04
N VAL A 119 3.48 -3.21 -28.52
CA VAL A 119 2.79 -1.94 -28.75
C VAL A 119 3.35 -1.34 -30.04
N GLN A 120 2.53 -1.28 -31.11
CA GLN A 120 2.94 -0.73 -32.39
C GLN A 120 3.38 0.73 -32.25
N GLY A 121 4.57 1.05 -32.77
CA GLY A 121 5.09 2.41 -32.90
C GLY A 121 5.99 2.90 -31.77
N SER A 122 6.29 2.09 -30.78
CA SER A 122 7.18 2.47 -29.69
C SER A 122 8.48 1.66 -29.71
N THR A 123 9.50 2.18 -30.39
CA THR A 123 10.87 1.97 -29.95
C THR A 123 11.08 2.89 -28.74
N TRP A 124 10.56 2.45 -27.61
CA TRP A 124 10.45 3.23 -26.36
C TRP A 124 11.81 3.63 -25.77
N TRP A 125 12.91 3.00 -26.19
CA TRP A 125 14.27 3.43 -25.87
C TRP A 125 14.84 4.53 -26.79
N GLN A 126 14.12 4.95 -27.84
CA GLN A 126 14.58 5.96 -28.79
C GLN A 126 13.90 7.32 -28.64
N ASN A 127 12.87 7.45 -27.81
CA ASN A 127 12.18 8.71 -27.57
C ASN A 127 12.57 9.32 -26.23
N ASP A 128 12.90 10.61 -26.22
CA ASP A 128 13.31 11.40 -25.07
C ASP A 128 12.23 11.54 -23.96
N ASN A 129 11.05 11.01 -24.18
CA ASN A 129 9.96 10.91 -23.20
C ASN A 129 9.73 9.44 -22.83
N VAL A 130 10.28 9.02 -21.69
CA VAL A 130 10.08 7.66 -21.16
C VAL A 130 8.68 7.54 -20.57
N PHE A 131 7.67 7.47 -21.42
CA PHE A 131 6.41 6.86 -21.07
C PHE A 131 6.53 5.37 -21.34
N LEU A 132 6.24 4.54 -20.31
CA LEU A 132 6.12 3.11 -20.50
C LEU A 132 5.09 2.84 -21.60
N PRO A 133 5.41 1.94 -22.58
CA PRO A 133 4.40 1.54 -23.54
C PRO A 133 3.26 0.89 -22.78
N THR A 134 2.13 1.58 -22.72
CA THR A 134 0.98 1.13 -21.95
C THR A 134 0.15 0.16 -22.80
N ALA A 135 0.17 -1.10 -22.42
CA ALA A 135 -0.73 -2.10 -22.97
C ALA A 135 -2.11 -1.96 -22.30
N VAL A 136 -3.08 -1.46 -23.04
CA VAL A 136 -4.44 -1.20 -22.55
C VAL A 136 -5.13 -2.49 -22.07
N SER A 137 -4.97 -3.59 -22.81
CA SER A 137 -5.66 -4.85 -22.52
C SER A 137 -5.32 -5.47 -21.16
N PRO A 138 -4.06 -5.55 -20.67
CA PRO A 138 -3.77 -6.03 -19.34
C PRO A 138 -4.33 -5.12 -18.24
N ILE A 139 -4.23 -3.80 -18.40
CA ILE A 139 -4.74 -2.83 -17.42
C ILE A 139 -6.25 -2.98 -17.24
N VAL A 140 -7.00 -2.88 -18.32
CA VAL A 140 -8.47 -2.94 -18.31
C VAL A 140 -8.95 -4.34 -17.94
N GLY A 141 -8.33 -5.39 -18.51
CA GLY A 141 -8.68 -6.78 -18.24
C GLY A 141 -8.52 -7.14 -16.77
N MET A 142 -7.37 -6.83 -16.16
CA MET A 142 -7.14 -7.09 -14.73
C MET A 142 -8.09 -6.31 -13.84
N SER A 143 -8.31 -5.03 -14.13
CA SER A 143 -9.26 -4.20 -13.37
C SER A 143 -10.68 -4.78 -13.39
N ILE A 144 -11.19 -5.18 -14.56
CA ILE A 144 -12.55 -5.73 -14.69
C ILE A 144 -12.67 -7.08 -14.00
N ILE A 145 -11.72 -8.01 -14.25
CA ILE A 145 -11.78 -9.36 -13.71
C ILE A 145 -11.73 -9.32 -12.17
N THR A 146 -10.80 -8.57 -11.61
CA THR A 146 -10.66 -8.48 -10.15
C THR A 146 -11.86 -7.80 -9.52
N LEU A 147 -12.37 -6.72 -10.10
CA LEU A 147 -13.55 -6.02 -9.61
C LEU A 147 -14.79 -6.92 -9.65
N PHE A 148 -14.97 -7.70 -10.72
CA PHE A 148 -16.12 -8.59 -10.88
C PHE A 148 -16.22 -9.61 -9.76
N TYR A 149 -15.15 -10.39 -9.48
CA TYR A 149 -15.23 -11.39 -8.44
C TYR A 149 -15.19 -10.79 -7.01
N THR A 150 -14.55 -9.62 -6.85
CA THR A 150 -14.53 -8.91 -5.56
C THR A 150 -15.91 -8.38 -5.19
N VAL A 151 -16.65 -7.82 -6.15
CA VAL A 151 -18.02 -7.33 -5.92
C VAL A 151 -18.96 -8.48 -5.55
N ILE A 152 -18.82 -9.64 -6.18
CA ILE A 152 -19.66 -10.82 -5.90
C ILE A 152 -19.30 -11.48 -4.58
N GLY A 153 -18.00 -11.66 -4.31
CA GLY A 153 -17.53 -12.50 -3.21
C GLY A 153 -17.07 -11.75 -1.97
N GLY A 154 -16.67 -10.48 -2.12
CA GLY A 154 -16.14 -9.67 -1.03
C GLY A 154 -14.92 -10.28 -0.34
N LEU A 155 -14.66 -9.87 0.91
CA LEU A 155 -13.53 -10.35 1.71
C LEU A 155 -13.41 -11.88 1.85
N PRO A 156 -14.50 -12.67 2.02
CA PRO A 156 -14.38 -14.14 2.10
C PRO A 156 -13.73 -14.77 0.87
N VAL A 157 -14.09 -14.31 -0.33
CA VAL A 157 -13.52 -14.82 -1.58
C VAL A 157 -12.07 -14.38 -1.71
N SER A 158 -11.76 -13.11 -1.42
CA SER A 158 -10.37 -12.61 -1.39
C SER A 158 -9.46 -13.48 -0.50
N ILE A 159 -9.87 -13.81 0.72
CA ILE A 159 -9.09 -14.68 1.62
C ILE A 159 -8.94 -16.12 1.09
N VAL A 160 -9.96 -16.64 0.40
CA VAL A 160 -9.87 -17.98 -0.21
C VAL A 160 -8.91 -17.99 -1.39
N THR A 161 -9.00 -17.00 -2.28
CA THR A 161 -8.06 -16.84 -3.40
C THR A 161 -6.63 -16.60 -2.92
N ASP A 162 -6.45 -15.80 -1.87
CA ASP A 162 -5.15 -15.55 -1.23
C ASP A 162 -4.44 -16.82 -0.77
N ARG A 163 -5.18 -17.84 -0.31
CA ARG A 163 -4.56 -19.10 0.12
C ARG A 163 -3.91 -19.85 -1.03
N VAL A 164 -4.59 -19.92 -2.17
CA VAL A 164 -4.08 -20.60 -3.38
C VAL A 164 -2.97 -19.76 -4.00
N GLN A 165 -3.23 -18.48 -4.19
CA GLN A 165 -2.28 -17.54 -4.77
C GLN A 165 -1.03 -17.40 -3.89
N GLY A 166 -1.16 -17.31 -2.57
CA GLY A 166 -0.05 -17.16 -1.65
C GLY A 166 0.97 -18.30 -1.71
N VAL A 167 0.50 -19.55 -1.81
CA VAL A 167 1.39 -20.71 -2.01
C VAL A 167 2.02 -20.64 -3.40
N GLY A 168 1.23 -20.36 -4.43
CA GLY A 168 1.72 -20.25 -5.82
C GLY A 168 2.75 -19.14 -5.97
N VAL A 169 2.47 -17.94 -5.46
CA VAL A 169 3.39 -16.79 -5.47
C VAL A 169 4.70 -17.13 -4.76
N LEU A 170 4.63 -17.71 -3.56
CA LEU A 170 5.83 -18.09 -2.80
C LEU A 170 6.72 -19.06 -3.59
N VAL A 171 6.13 -20.16 -4.06
CA VAL A 171 6.87 -21.21 -4.77
C VAL A 171 7.41 -20.70 -6.11
N LEU A 172 6.56 -20.04 -6.92
CA LEU A 172 6.97 -19.57 -8.24
C LEU A 172 8.02 -18.46 -8.14
N THR A 173 7.91 -17.52 -7.19
CA THR A 173 8.92 -16.47 -7.02
C THR A 173 10.28 -17.06 -6.67
N ILE A 174 10.33 -18.02 -5.75
CA ILE A 174 11.59 -18.70 -5.39
C ILE A 174 12.15 -19.45 -6.60
N LEU A 175 11.33 -20.21 -7.31
CA LEU A 175 11.78 -20.97 -8.49
C LEU A 175 12.29 -20.06 -9.60
N VAL A 176 11.55 -19.01 -9.95
CA VAL A 176 11.93 -18.05 -11.01
C VAL A 176 13.22 -17.32 -10.65
N THR A 177 13.38 -16.87 -9.42
CA THR A 177 14.60 -16.15 -9.01
C THR A 177 15.82 -17.05 -8.97
N ILE A 178 15.69 -18.27 -8.44
CA ILE A 178 16.80 -19.24 -8.45
C ILE A 178 17.17 -19.61 -9.89
N ALA A 179 16.19 -19.86 -10.76
CA ALA A 179 16.45 -20.17 -12.17
C ALA A 179 17.14 -19.00 -12.88
N ALA A 180 16.69 -17.76 -12.64
CA ALA A 180 17.33 -16.57 -13.18
C ALA A 180 18.79 -16.42 -12.72
N TYR A 181 19.07 -16.73 -11.45
CA TYR A 181 20.45 -16.70 -10.93
C TYR A 181 21.33 -17.80 -11.55
N ALA A 182 20.76 -19.00 -11.76
CA ALA A 182 21.50 -20.13 -12.32
C ALA A 182 21.82 -19.94 -13.80
N GLU A 183 20.90 -19.40 -14.57
CA GLU A 183 21.04 -19.23 -16.03
C GLU A 183 21.86 -17.98 -16.40
N ALA A 184 21.61 -16.84 -15.73
CA ALA A 184 22.31 -15.62 -16.04
C ALA A 184 23.66 -15.55 -15.34
N GLY A 185 23.77 -15.95 -14.08
CA GLY A 185 24.97 -15.74 -13.27
C GLY A 185 25.26 -14.25 -13.07
N VAL A 186 26.51 -13.94 -12.72
CA VAL A 186 27.03 -12.57 -12.71
C VAL A 186 27.77 -12.31 -14.01
N GLY A 187 27.46 -11.23 -14.72
CA GLY A 187 28.10 -10.87 -15.98
C GLY A 187 29.58 -10.53 -15.79
N ASP A 188 30.39 -10.76 -16.83
CA ASP A 188 31.84 -10.56 -16.82
C ASP A 188 32.29 -9.10 -16.67
N GLN A 189 31.33 -8.16 -16.70
CA GLN A 189 31.60 -6.74 -16.80
C GLN A 189 31.59 -5.98 -15.46
N ALA A 190 31.15 -6.66 -14.38
CA ALA A 190 31.23 -6.12 -13.03
C ALA A 190 31.44 -7.25 -12.03
N SER A 191 32.38 -7.08 -11.11
CA SER A 191 32.52 -7.99 -9.99
C SER A 191 31.34 -7.82 -9.03
N TRP A 192 31.02 -8.85 -8.23
CA TRP A 192 30.02 -8.71 -7.16
C TRP A 192 30.34 -7.54 -6.22
N ASP A 193 31.62 -7.31 -5.95
CA ASP A 193 32.05 -6.20 -5.11
C ASP A 193 31.71 -4.84 -5.73
N GLU A 194 31.85 -4.70 -7.05
CA GLU A 194 31.42 -3.50 -7.76
C GLU A 194 29.91 -3.33 -7.79
N VAL A 195 29.17 -4.42 -8.07
CA VAL A 195 27.70 -4.37 -8.15
C VAL A 195 27.06 -4.14 -6.79
N VAL A 196 27.51 -4.85 -5.76
CA VAL A 196 26.92 -4.81 -4.41
C VAL A 196 27.54 -3.72 -3.53
N GLY A 197 28.86 -3.52 -3.67
CA GLY A 197 29.64 -2.60 -2.81
C GLY A 197 29.46 -1.13 -3.16
N HIS A 198 29.35 -0.81 -4.44
CA HIS A 198 29.25 0.58 -4.89
C HIS A 198 27.83 1.01 -5.26
N GLY A 199 26.89 0.06 -5.32
CA GLY A 199 25.49 0.30 -5.68
C GLY A 199 25.39 1.45 -6.66
N ILE A 200 25.34 1.19 -7.98
CA ILE A 200 24.90 2.13 -8.96
C ILE A 200 25.93 2.73 -9.90
N SER A 201 25.42 2.83 -11.09
CA SER A 201 25.94 3.66 -12.17
C SER A 201 26.33 5.07 -11.67
N PRO A 202 27.54 5.54 -12.02
CA PRO A 202 28.04 6.87 -11.65
C PRO A 202 27.20 8.05 -12.15
N VAL A 203 26.12 7.80 -12.87
CA VAL A 203 25.32 8.84 -13.51
C VAL A 203 24.18 9.37 -12.63
N TYR A 204 23.59 8.56 -11.73
CA TYR A 204 22.37 8.92 -11.01
C TYR A 204 22.48 9.00 -9.50
N VAL A 205 23.41 8.31 -8.91
CA VAL A 205 23.65 8.41 -7.47
C VAL A 205 25.12 8.67 -7.28
N PRO A 206 25.48 9.79 -6.67
CA PRO A 206 26.84 9.95 -6.19
C PRO A 206 27.16 8.70 -5.35
N THR A 207 28.37 8.22 -5.43
CA THR A 207 28.96 7.16 -4.59
C THR A 207 28.86 7.48 -3.08
N ASP A 208 27.79 8.16 -2.69
CA ASP A 208 27.50 8.66 -1.37
C ASP A 208 26.51 7.69 -0.71
N TYR A 209 27.05 6.79 0.12
CA TYR A 209 26.24 5.94 1.00
C TYR A 209 25.19 6.72 1.78
N GLY A 210 25.44 8.01 2.08
CA GLY A 210 24.47 8.89 2.74
C GLY A 210 23.16 9.00 1.97
N ASN A 211 23.21 9.02 0.64
CA ASN A 211 22.02 9.08 -0.19
C ASN A 211 21.28 7.73 -0.26
N SER A 212 22.01 6.63 -0.32
CA SER A 212 21.43 5.28 -0.30
C SER A 212 20.70 4.99 1.02
N PHE A 213 21.29 5.40 2.17
CA PHE A 213 20.61 5.32 3.46
C PHE A 213 19.42 6.27 3.56
N ALA A 214 19.48 7.46 2.96
CA ALA A 214 18.36 8.38 2.91
C ALA A 214 17.15 7.76 2.17
N ILE A 215 17.40 7.10 1.03
CA ILE A 215 16.38 6.33 0.30
C ILE A 215 15.80 5.22 1.19
N ALA A 216 16.66 4.44 1.86
CA ALA A 216 16.22 3.38 2.76
C ALA A 216 15.30 3.89 3.88
N ILE A 217 15.66 4.99 4.54
CA ILE A 217 14.86 5.63 5.59
C ILE A 217 13.53 6.12 5.04
N SER A 218 13.54 6.76 3.87
CA SER A 218 12.32 7.23 3.20
C SER A 218 11.34 6.09 2.93
N LEU A 219 11.85 4.97 2.39
CA LEU A 219 11.06 3.77 2.13
C LEU A 219 10.51 3.16 3.42
N ILE A 220 11.34 3.02 4.47
CA ILE A 220 10.89 2.44 5.74
C ILE A 220 9.74 3.26 6.33
N ILE A 221 9.87 4.57 6.38
CA ILE A 221 8.82 5.43 6.97
C ILE A 221 7.61 5.51 6.05
N GLY A 222 7.80 5.77 4.76
CA GLY A 222 6.73 5.94 3.78
C GLY A 222 5.85 4.70 3.68
N VAL A 223 6.44 3.57 3.32
CA VAL A 223 5.72 2.30 3.16
C VAL A 223 5.05 1.86 4.47
N THR A 224 5.69 2.11 5.63
CA THR A 224 5.08 1.82 6.93
C THR A 224 3.82 2.66 7.15
N CYS A 225 3.90 3.98 6.94
CA CYS A 225 2.75 4.86 7.11
C CYS A 225 1.60 4.51 6.16
N ALA A 226 1.91 4.24 4.91
CA ALA A 226 0.95 3.88 3.89
C ALA A 226 0.21 2.57 4.20
N ASN A 227 0.94 1.52 4.55
CA ASN A 227 0.31 0.24 4.90
C ASN A 227 -0.55 0.33 6.16
N LEU A 228 -0.21 1.18 7.12
CA LEU A 228 -1.02 1.39 8.32
C LEU A 228 -2.37 2.07 8.02
N VAL A 229 -2.52 2.77 6.91
CA VAL A 229 -3.82 3.31 6.45
C VAL A 229 -4.55 2.40 5.45
N HIS A 230 -3.96 1.26 5.09
CA HIS A 230 -4.51 0.32 4.11
C HIS A 230 -5.72 -0.46 4.67
N ALA A 231 -6.92 -0.12 4.23
CA ALA A 231 -8.16 -0.70 4.76
C ALA A 231 -8.27 -2.22 4.58
N GLY A 232 -7.71 -2.78 3.52
CA GLY A 232 -7.73 -4.23 3.28
C GLY A 232 -6.98 -5.04 4.34
N TYR A 233 -5.86 -4.54 4.88
CA TYR A 233 -5.17 -5.18 6.00
C TYR A 233 -6.00 -5.17 7.28
N TRP A 234 -6.64 -4.04 7.58
CA TRP A 234 -7.48 -3.92 8.76
C TRP A 234 -8.69 -4.84 8.73
N GLN A 235 -9.31 -5.05 7.56
CA GLN A 235 -10.40 -6.05 7.42
C GLN A 235 -9.94 -7.44 7.84
N ARG A 236 -8.72 -7.85 7.46
CA ARG A 236 -8.15 -9.14 7.80
C ARG A 236 -7.91 -9.30 9.30
N ILE A 237 -7.58 -8.21 10.00
CA ILE A 237 -7.42 -8.21 11.46
C ILE A 237 -8.68 -8.71 12.15
N TRP A 238 -9.86 -8.24 11.76
CA TRP A 238 -11.13 -8.70 12.33
C TRP A 238 -11.60 -10.06 11.79
N ALA A 239 -11.08 -10.51 10.65
CA ALA A 239 -11.35 -11.83 10.11
C ALA A 239 -10.63 -12.95 10.89
N ALA A 240 -9.51 -12.67 11.54
CA ALA A 240 -8.73 -13.66 12.30
C ALA A 240 -9.52 -14.22 13.50
N GLU A 241 -9.41 -15.54 13.73
CA GLU A 241 -10.10 -16.24 14.81
C GLU A 241 -9.73 -15.76 16.21
N SER A 242 -8.51 -15.26 16.40
CA SER A 242 -7.99 -14.79 17.69
C SER A 242 -6.91 -13.74 17.54
N ASN A 243 -6.64 -12.96 18.61
CA ASN A 243 -5.53 -12.05 18.67
C ASN A 243 -4.18 -12.76 18.52
N ARG A 244 -4.07 -13.99 19.04
CA ARG A 244 -2.86 -14.81 18.89
C ARG A 244 -2.64 -15.20 17.44
N ALA A 245 -3.70 -15.54 16.70
CA ALA A 245 -3.61 -15.81 15.26
C ALA A 245 -3.13 -14.61 14.47
N VAL A 246 -3.60 -13.37 14.78
CA VAL A 246 -3.09 -12.13 14.15
C VAL A 246 -1.60 -11.98 14.38
N VAL A 247 -1.15 -12.02 15.65
CA VAL A 247 0.24 -11.77 16.02
C VAL A 247 1.18 -12.76 15.34
N HIS A 248 0.88 -14.07 15.40
CA HIS A 248 1.74 -15.06 14.76
C HIS A 248 1.69 -14.99 13.23
N ALA A 249 0.52 -14.70 12.64
CA ALA A 249 0.39 -14.54 11.20
C ALA A 249 1.25 -13.38 10.69
N THR A 250 1.28 -12.26 11.40
CA THR A 250 2.12 -11.12 11.01
C THR A 250 3.62 -11.45 11.10
N TYR A 251 4.08 -12.20 12.10
CA TYR A 251 5.48 -12.65 12.18
C TYR A 251 5.86 -13.59 11.03
N TYR A 252 5.03 -14.60 10.75
CA TYR A 252 5.33 -15.53 9.65
C TYR A 252 5.25 -14.86 8.28
N SER A 253 4.27 -13.99 8.06
CA SER A 253 4.19 -13.19 6.83
C SER A 253 5.41 -12.30 6.67
N SER A 254 5.88 -11.66 7.73
CA SER A 254 7.08 -10.82 7.72
C SER A 254 8.33 -11.61 7.30
N ALA A 255 8.49 -12.83 7.83
CA ALA A 255 9.61 -13.70 7.47
C ALA A 255 9.57 -14.12 5.98
N LEU A 256 8.38 -14.43 5.45
CA LEU A 256 8.21 -14.75 4.04
C LEU A 256 8.49 -13.53 3.15
N THR A 257 7.95 -12.38 3.52
CA THR A 257 8.07 -11.14 2.74
C THR A 257 9.51 -10.68 2.60
N ILE A 258 10.31 -10.68 3.68
CA ILE A 258 11.71 -10.22 3.63
C ILE A 258 12.55 -11.11 2.70
N VAL A 259 12.32 -12.43 2.72
CA VAL A 259 13.02 -13.38 1.85
C VAL A 259 12.71 -13.08 0.38
N ILE A 260 11.43 -12.92 0.04
CA ILE A 260 11.01 -12.62 -1.34
C ILE A 260 11.58 -11.28 -1.82
N MET A 261 11.51 -10.24 -0.99
CA MET A 261 12.02 -8.91 -1.34
C MET A 261 13.52 -8.92 -1.67
N ILE A 262 14.31 -9.62 -0.86
CA ILE A 262 15.75 -9.74 -1.07
C ILE A 262 16.04 -10.57 -2.34
N LEU A 263 15.40 -11.74 -2.50
CA LEU A 263 15.59 -12.60 -3.66
C LEU A 263 15.27 -11.89 -4.98
N VAL A 264 14.10 -11.25 -5.04
CA VAL A 264 13.70 -10.51 -6.25
C VAL A 264 14.60 -9.29 -6.47
N GLY A 265 14.97 -8.57 -5.41
CA GLY A 265 15.80 -7.38 -5.53
C GLY A 265 17.19 -7.66 -6.10
N ILE A 266 17.82 -8.78 -5.75
CA ILE A 266 19.14 -9.19 -6.30
C ILE A 266 19.11 -9.35 -7.83
N THR A 267 17.96 -9.69 -8.42
CA THR A 267 17.83 -9.75 -9.89
C THR A 267 18.18 -8.42 -10.57
N GLY A 268 17.99 -7.29 -9.89
CA GLY A 268 18.40 -5.99 -10.39
C GLY A 268 19.92 -5.89 -10.61
N TRP A 269 20.70 -6.38 -9.65
CA TRP A 269 22.16 -6.38 -9.76
C TRP A 269 22.65 -7.33 -10.86
N ILE A 270 22.01 -8.50 -11.00
CA ILE A 270 22.34 -9.44 -12.07
C ILE A 270 22.05 -8.79 -13.43
N ALA A 271 20.88 -8.19 -13.62
CA ALA A 271 20.55 -7.51 -14.85
C ALA A 271 21.50 -6.34 -15.14
N TYR A 272 21.91 -5.59 -14.13
CA TYR A 272 22.90 -4.54 -14.24
C TYR A 272 24.28 -5.08 -14.68
N SER A 273 24.76 -6.18 -14.10
CA SER A 273 26.06 -6.79 -14.44
C SER A 273 26.13 -7.27 -15.90
N HIS A 274 25.01 -7.53 -16.54
CA HIS A 274 24.92 -7.91 -17.95
C HIS A 274 24.63 -6.73 -18.91
N PHE A 275 24.67 -5.49 -18.44
CA PHE A 275 24.28 -4.28 -19.21
C PHE A 275 22.86 -4.36 -19.83
N LEU A 276 21.97 -5.15 -19.26
CA LEU A 276 20.58 -5.18 -19.69
C LEU A 276 19.83 -3.90 -19.33
N ILE A 277 20.37 -3.13 -18.38
CA ILE A 277 19.79 -1.90 -17.88
C ILE A 277 20.57 -0.73 -18.48
N LEU A 278 19.93 0.00 -19.36
CA LEU A 278 20.44 1.25 -19.89
C LEU A 278 19.93 2.41 -19.02
N MET A 279 20.84 3.03 -18.29
CA MET A 279 20.60 4.29 -17.64
C MET A 279 20.71 5.40 -18.67
N ASN A 280 19.61 6.08 -19.01
CA ASN A 280 19.65 7.25 -19.88
C ASN A 280 19.81 8.51 -19.03
N PRO A 281 21.02 9.14 -19.01
CA PRO A 281 21.28 10.31 -18.18
C PRO A 281 20.48 11.55 -18.56
N ASN A 282 19.92 11.58 -19.77
CA ASN A 282 19.22 12.75 -20.30
C ASN A 282 17.72 12.74 -20.02
N VAL A 283 17.20 11.68 -19.38
CA VAL A 283 15.77 11.53 -19.09
C VAL A 283 15.56 11.53 -17.58
N PRO A 284 14.93 12.55 -17.01
CA PRO A 284 14.52 12.51 -15.60
C PRO A 284 13.61 11.30 -15.36
N GLY A 285 14.08 10.33 -14.57
CA GLY A 285 13.39 9.04 -14.36
C GLY A 285 13.63 8.00 -15.46
N GLY A 286 14.60 8.20 -16.35
CA GLY A 286 15.01 7.25 -17.40
C GLY A 286 15.73 6.00 -16.91
N ASP A 287 15.49 5.62 -15.69
CA ASP A 287 15.93 4.39 -15.07
C ASP A 287 15.04 3.22 -15.49
N LEU A 288 15.59 2.33 -16.29
CA LEU A 288 14.92 1.11 -16.76
C LEU A 288 15.17 -0.10 -15.87
N SER A 289 15.78 0.08 -14.71
CA SER A 289 16.12 -0.99 -13.76
C SER A 289 14.89 -1.73 -13.23
N PHE A 290 13.72 -1.10 -13.28
CA PHE A 290 12.44 -1.77 -12.97
C PHE A 290 12.12 -2.91 -13.95
N LEU A 291 12.68 -2.97 -15.16
CA LEU A 291 12.49 -4.06 -16.13
C LEU A 291 13.50 -5.22 -15.95
N SER A 292 14.31 -5.23 -14.91
CA SER A 292 15.35 -6.23 -14.68
C SER A 292 14.85 -7.67 -14.80
N VAL A 293 13.75 -8.02 -14.11
CA VAL A 293 13.22 -9.39 -14.15
C VAL A 293 12.72 -9.77 -15.54
N PRO A 294 11.84 -9.01 -16.23
CA PRO A 294 11.42 -9.33 -17.58
C PRO A 294 12.59 -9.51 -18.56
N TRP A 295 13.61 -8.69 -18.47
CA TRP A 295 14.74 -8.75 -19.37
C TRP A 295 15.66 -9.95 -19.12
N LEU A 296 15.91 -10.29 -17.85
CA LEU A 296 16.63 -11.53 -17.52
C LEU A 296 15.91 -12.75 -18.10
N ILE A 297 14.59 -12.82 -17.94
CA ILE A 297 13.78 -13.92 -18.46
C ILE A 297 13.88 -14.01 -19.98
N ASN A 298 13.69 -12.90 -20.69
CA ASN A 298 13.76 -12.89 -22.15
C ASN A 298 15.14 -13.20 -22.70
N THR A 299 16.22 -12.77 -21.99
CA THR A 299 17.60 -12.92 -22.49
C THR A 299 18.15 -14.30 -22.23
N PHE A 300 17.91 -14.87 -21.03
CA PHE A 300 18.58 -16.08 -20.58
C PHE A 300 17.68 -17.31 -20.44
N MET A 301 16.37 -17.14 -20.23
CA MET A 301 15.49 -18.24 -19.82
C MET A 301 14.49 -18.69 -20.89
N GLY A 302 14.20 -17.86 -21.90
CA GLY A 302 13.33 -18.20 -23.04
C GLY A 302 11.81 -18.14 -22.74
N GLU A 303 11.00 -18.40 -23.79
CA GLU A 303 9.55 -18.16 -23.83
C GLU A 303 8.75 -18.93 -22.75
N GLY A 304 9.16 -20.15 -22.44
CA GLY A 304 8.45 -20.95 -21.42
C GLY A 304 8.47 -20.30 -20.06
N TRP A 305 9.58 -19.71 -19.67
CA TRP A 305 9.70 -18.97 -18.41
C TRP A 305 8.96 -17.64 -18.45
N ALA A 306 8.86 -16.98 -19.59
CA ALA A 306 8.05 -15.77 -19.74
C ALA A 306 6.58 -16.05 -19.41
N VAL A 307 6.03 -17.20 -19.83
CA VAL A 307 4.68 -17.63 -19.47
C VAL A 307 4.55 -17.90 -17.96
N VAL A 308 5.53 -18.57 -17.35
CA VAL A 308 5.53 -18.82 -15.88
C VAL A 308 5.54 -17.51 -15.10
N VAL A 309 6.38 -16.55 -15.49
CA VAL A 309 6.47 -15.23 -14.83
C VAL A 309 5.20 -14.42 -15.07
N MET A 310 4.55 -14.54 -16.23
CA MET A 310 3.25 -13.92 -16.47
C MET A 310 2.16 -14.50 -15.54
N ILE A 311 2.09 -15.82 -15.36
CA ILE A 311 1.15 -16.46 -14.44
C ILE A 311 1.42 -16.01 -12.99
N LEU A 312 2.69 -15.95 -12.59
CA LEU A 312 3.09 -15.41 -11.29
C LEU A 312 2.60 -13.98 -11.10
N GLY A 313 2.92 -13.11 -12.06
CA GLY A 313 2.53 -11.69 -11.99
C GLY A 313 1.03 -11.47 -11.98
N ILE A 314 0.27 -12.19 -12.81
CA ILE A 314 -1.20 -12.14 -12.79
C ILE A 314 -1.74 -12.57 -11.42
N SER A 315 -1.18 -13.62 -10.81
CA SER A 315 -1.60 -14.07 -9.48
C SER A 315 -1.32 -13.01 -8.41
N MET A 316 -0.16 -12.36 -8.46
CA MET A 316 0.22 -11.28 -7.55
C MET A 316 -0.72 -10.06 -7.70
N ILE A 317 -0.94 -9.61 -8.95
CA ILE A 317 -1.82 -8.48 -9.26
C ILE A 317 -3.24 -8.77 -8.80
N ALA A 318 -3.78 -9.95 -9.10
CA ALA A 318 -5.14 -10.31 -8.75
C ALA A 318 -5.38 -10.26 -7.24
N SER A 319 -4.46 -10.81 -6.42
CA SER A 319 -4.58 -10.79 -4.97
C SER A 319 -4.49 -9.38 -4.38
N THR A 320 -3.60 -8.54 -4.90
CA THR A 320 -3.47 -7.17 -4.40
C THR A 320 -4.64 -6.29 -4.85
N CYS A 321 -5.06 -6.40 -6.12
CA CYS A 321 -6.21 -5.65 -6.63
C CYS A 321 -7.49 -5.98 -5.87
N ASP A 322 -7.79 -7.25 -5.61
CA ASP A 322 -9.01 -7.62 -4.88
C ASP A 322 -8.97 -7.15 -3.43
N THR A 323 -7.79 -7.17 -2.81
CA THR A 323 -7.58 -6.60 -1.48
C THR A 323 -7.85 -5.11 -1.42
N LEU A 324 -7.37 -4.36 -2.40
CA LEU A 324 -7.60 -2.92 -2.51
C LEU A 324 -9.07 -2.62 -2.76
N GLN A 325 -9.69 -3.31 -3.71
CA GLN A 325 -11.11 -3.13 -4.08
C GLN A 325 -12.05 -3.52 -2.94
N SER A 326 -11.77 -4.61 -2.20
CA SER A 326 -12.55 -4.97 -1.01
C SER A 326 -12.37 -3.94 0.11
N GLY A 327 -11.15 -3.42 0.28
CA GLY A 327 -10.84 -2.33 1.21
C GLY A 327 -11.59 -1.03 0.89
N MET A 328 -11.64 -0.63 -0.39
CA MET A 328 -12.44 0.52 -0.86
C MET A 328 -13.92 0.32 -0.55
N THR A 329 -14.46 -0.86 -0.84
CA THR A 329 -15.85 -1.22 -0.54
C THR A 329 -16.16 -1.07 0.96
N ALA A 330 -15.26 -1.51 1.82
CA ALA A 330 -15.41 -1.38 3.27
C ALA A 330 -15.36 0.07 3.75
N LEU A 331 -14.51 0.91 3.17
CA LEU A 331 -14.47 2.35 3.49
C LEU A 331 -15.76 3.06 3.09
N LEU A 332 -16.40 2.64 1.99
CA LEU A 332 -17.61 3.27 1.46
C LEU A 332 -18.88 2.84 2.20
N TRP A 333 -18.86 1.70 2.88
CA TRP A 333 -20.02 1.15 3.58
C TRP A 333 -20.65 2.09 4.62
N PRO A 334 -19.89 2.73 5.53
CA PRO A 334 -20.46 3.70 6.48
C PRO A 334 -21.12 4.89 5.79
N PHE A 335 -20.58 5.35 4.67
CA PHE A 335 -21.17 6.47 3.91
C PHE A 335 -22.51 6.10 3.27
N ALA A 336 -22.67 4.87 2.78
CA ALA A 336 -23.94 4.41 2.24
C ALA A 336 -25.02 4.41 3.32
N LYS A 337 -24.70 4.01 4.55
CA LYS A 337 -25.62 4.07 5.70
C LYS A 337 -25.98 5.49 6.09
N LEU A 338 -25.03 6.42 6.04
CA LEU A 338 -25.26 7.84 6.30
C LEU A 338 -26.16 8.48 5.23
N CYS A 339 -25.92 8.18 3.97
CA CYS A 339 -26.72 8.72 2.86
C CYS A 339 -28.13 8.14 2.80
N PHE A 340 -28.29 6.87 3.15
CA PHE A 340 -29.53 6.12 3.04
C PHE A 340 -29.87 5.36 4.32
N PRO A 341 -30.13 6.06 5.47
CA PRO A 341 -30.33 5.40 6.76
C PRO A 341 -31.54 4.46 6.79
N ASN A 342 -32.57 4.75 5.97
CA ASN A 342 -33.80 3.95 5.85
C ASN A 342 -33.78 3.03 4.60
N GLY A 343 -32.66 2.99 3.87
CA GLY A 343 -32.53 2.13 2.70
C GLY A 343 -32.40 0.66 3.09
N SER A 344 -32.94 -0.23 2.25
CA SER A 344 -32.71 -1.68 2.45
C SER A 344 -31.22 -1.99 2.32
N ASP A 345 -30.77 -3.05 3.01
CA ASP A 345 -29.37 -3.52 2.93
C ASP A 345 -28.92 -3.81 1.47
N ILE A 346 -29.85 -4.31 0.64
CA ILE A 346 -29.60 -4.56 -0.78
C ILE A 346 -29.36 -3.25 -1.55
N PHE A 347 -30.15 -2.22 -1.27
CA PHE A 347 -29.99 -0.90 -1.90
C PHE A 347 -28.67 -0.23 -1.48
N GLN A 348 -28.36 -0.25 -0.17
CA GLN A 348 -27.10 0.28 0.36
C GLN A 348 -25.90 -0.46 -0.26
N LEU A 349 -25.99 -1.80 -0.38
CA LEU A 349 -24.97 -2.61 -1.05
C LEU A 349 -24.82 -2.22 -2.51
N GLY A 350 -25.92 -2.09 -3.25
CA GLY A 350 -25.90 -1.66 -4.66
C GLY A 350 -25.23 -0.29 -4.84
N PHE A 351 -25.50 0.64 -3.92
CA PHE A 351 -24.86 1.96 -3.93
C PHE A 351 -23.35 1.87 -3.64
N VAL A 352 -22.91 1.06 -2.67
CA VAL A 352 -21.48 0.83 -2.40
C VAL A 352 -20.79 0.20 -3.59
N VAL A 353 -21.41 -0.80 -4.23
CA VAL A 353 -20.89 -1.43 -5.45
C VAL A 353 -20.73 -0.40 -6.58
N PHE A 354 -21.74 0.43 -6.80
CA PHE A 354 -21.69 1.50 -7.80
C PHE A 354 -20.51 2.47 -7.50
N LEU A 355 -20.35 2.91 -6.26
CA LEU A 355 -19.24 3.77 -5.87
C LEU A 355 -17.89 3.05 -6.04
N THR A 356 -17.79 1.77 -5.70
CA THR A 356 -16.56 1.00 -5.87
C THR A 356 -16.16 0.93 -7.36
N VAL A 357 -17.13 0.69 -8.26
CA VAL A 357 -16.90 0.76 -9.71
C VAL A 357 -16.41 2.14 -10.13
N LEU A 358 -17.04 3.20 -9.64
CA LEU A 358 -16.65 4.58 -9.94
C LEU A 358 -15.22 4.89 -9.48
N PHE A 359 -14.84 4.47 -8.26
CA PHE A 359 -13.49 4.64 -7.72
C PHE A 359 -12.43 3.74 -8.37
N ASN A 360 -12.81 2.75 -9.19
CA ASN A 360 -11.87 1.99 -10.02
C ASN A 360 -11.53 2.69 -11.36
N ILE A 361 -12.25 3.72 -11.76
CA ILE A 361 -11.95 4.47 -13.00
C ILE A 361 -10.62 5.26 -12.87
N PRO A 362 -10.39 6.08 -11.84
CA PRO A 362 -9.14 6.82 -11.70
C PRO A 362 -7.87 5.95 -11.73
N PRO A 363 -7.78 4.79 -11.04
CA PRO A 363 -6.61 3.91 -11.14
C PRO A 363 -6.33 3.43 -12.58
N VAL A 364 -7.37 3.09 -13.33
CA VAL A 364 -7.23 2.67 -14.74
C VAL A 364 -6.66 3.83 -15.56
N LEU A 365 -7.21 5.03 -15.43
CA LEU A 365 -6.73 6.21 -16.15
C LEU A 365 -5.29 6.58 -15.79
N LEU A 366 -4.93 6.49 -14.50
CA LEU A 366 -3.56 6.69 -14.03
C LEU A 366 -2.60 5.64 -14.58
N ALA A 367 -2.98 4.37 -14.59
CA ALA A 367 -2.18 3.30 -15.19
C ALA A 367 -1.97 3.51 -16.69
N LEU A 368 -3.01 3.95 -17.40
CA LEU A 368 -2.94 4.27 -18.82
C LEU A 368 -2.07 5.50 -19.13
N SER A 369 -1.84 6.39 -18.17
CA SER A 369 -0.97 7.55 -18.35
C SER A 369 0.52 7.23 -18.32
N GLY A 370 0.92 5.99 -18.04
CA GLY A 370 2.31 5.55 -18.05
C GLY A 370 3.16 6.06 -16.89
N GLN A 371 2.54 6.42 -15.77
CA GLN A 371 3.28 6.87 -14.58
C GLN A 371 4.16 5.76 -13.99
N SER A 372 5.30 6.14 -13.44
CA SER A 372 6.18 5.21 -12.74
C SER A 372 5.49 4.59 -11.52
N ILE A 373 5.60 3.27 -11.38
CA ILE A 373 5.03 2.50 -10.26
C ILE A 373 5.50 3.07 -8.92
N LEU A 374 6.81 3.32 -8.80
CA LEU A 374 7.41 3.82 -7.57
C LEU A 374 6.96 5.26 -7.24
N GLN A 375 6.74 6.10 -8.24
CA GLN A 375 6.24 7.48 -8.05
C GLN A 375 4.81 7.49 -7.50
N LEU A 376 3.94 6.62 -8.01
CA LEU A 376 2.57 6.49 -7.52
C LEU A 376 2.54 6.09 -6.04
N PHE A 377 3.40 5.15 -5.63
CA PHE A 377 3.50 4.77 -4.21
C PHE A 377 3.92 5.93 -3.33
N LEU A 378 4.96 6.64 -3.70
CA LEU A 378 5.53 7.68 -2.84
C LEU A 378 4.62 8.87 -2.60
N LEU A 379 3.85 9.27 -3.61
CA LEU A 379 2.86 10.33 -3.42
C LEU A 379 1.80 9.91 -2.39
N ALA A 380 1.36 8.67 -2.46
CA ALA A 380 0.41 8.10 -1.50
C ALA A 380 1.00 7.98 -0.09
N ASP A 381 2.26 7.57 0.00
CA ASP A 381 2.99 7.37 1.26
C ASP A 381 3.18 8.69 2.03
N LEU A 382 3.50 9.78 1.32
CA LEU A 382 3.65 11.11 1.92
C LEU A 382 2.35 11.63 2.53
N LEU A 383 1.22 11.37 1.88
CA LEU A 383 -0.09 11.76 2.42
C LEU A 383 -0.43 10.93 3.66
N ALA A 384 -0.13 9.63 3.63
CA ALA A 384 -0.35 8.71 4.76
C ALA A 384 0.51 9.10 5.97
N ALA A 385 1.74 9.55 5.77
CA ALA A 385 2.65 9.96 6.83
C ALA A 385 2.06 11.07 7.75
N GLY A 386 1.19 11.92 7.20
CA GLY A 386 0.52 12.99 7.96
C GLY A 386 -0.55 12.50 8.93
N VAL A 387 -1.17 11.34 8.68
CA VAL A 387 -2.33 10.86 9.48
C VAL A 387 -2.01 9.73 10.44
N VAL A 388 -0.90 9.01 10.24
CA VAL A 388 -0.58 7.79 11.01
C VAL A 388 -0.36 8.10 12.50
N ALA A 389 0.45 9.11 12.83
CA ALA A 389 0.72 9.45 14.23
C ALA A 389 -0.55 9.88 14.99
N PRO A 390 -1.37 10.84 14.52
CA PRO A 390 -2.64 11.20 15.13
C PRO A 390 -3.58 10.03 15.36
N LEU A 391 -3.72 9.17 14.35
CA LEU A 391 -4.61 8.03 14.35
C LEU A 391 -4.27 7.04 15.47
N PHE A 392 -3.01 6.62 15.54
CA PHE A 392 -2.57 5.60 16.51
C PHE A 392 -2.29 6.15 17.89
N MET A 393 -1.99 7.45 18.04
CA MET A 393 -2.00 8.08 19.35
C MET A 393 -3.34 7.89 20.07
N GLY A 394 -4.46 7.89 19.33
CA GLY A 394 -5.78 7.62 19.90
C GLY A 394 -5.97 6.22 20.47
N VAL A 395 -5.20 5.22 20.01
CA VAL A 395 -5.26 3.85 20.54
C VAL A 395 -4.62 3.77 21.93
N PHE A 396 -3.49 4.44 22.11
CA PHE A 396 -2.65 4.32 23.29
C PHE A 396 -2.83 5.49 24.29
N TRP A 397 -3.22 6.66 23.80
CA TRP A 397 -3.33 7.87 24.59
C TRP A 397 -4.78 8.31 24.78
N LYS A 398 -5.33 8.06 25.96
CA LYS A 398 -6.74 8.35 26.30
C LYS A 398 -7.12 9.83 26.15
N LYS A 399 -6.18 10.75 26.36
CA LYS A 399 -6.40 12.20 26.27
C LYS A 399 -6.32 12.75 24.84
N CYS A 400 -6.02 11.92 23.84
CA CYS A 400 -6.02 12.36 22.45
C CYS A 400 -7.41 12.83 22.03
N HIS A 401 -7.54 14.14 21.77
CA HIS A 401 -8.81 14.78 21.45
C HIS A 401 -9.08 14.77 19.93
N PRO A 402 -10.34 14.62 19.48
CA PRO A 402 -10.68 14.64 18.05
C PRO A 402 -10.16 15.87 17.29
N ILE A 403 -10.30 17.08 17.87
CA ILE A 403 -9.77 18.31 17.26
C ILE A 403 -8.25 18.25 17.15
N GLY A 404 -7.56 17.71 18.17
CA GLY A 404 -6.12 17.49 18.14
C GLY A 404 -5.70 16.53 17.05
N ALA A 405 -6.40 15.40 16.90
CA ALA A 405 -6.13 14.42 15.85
C ALA A 405 -6.34 15.00 14.43
N LEU A 406 -7.42 15.76 14.22
CA LEU A 406 -7.67 16.42 12.94
C LEU A 406 -6.63 17.50 12.65
N ALA A 407 -6.34 18.37 13.63
CA ALA A 407 -5.33 19.43 13.49
C ALA A 407 -3.94 18.86 13.21
N GLY A 408 -3.57 17.76 13.89
CA GLY A 408 -2.31 17.06 13.63
C GLY A 408 -2.26 16.44 12.23
N SER A 409 -3.36 15.83 11.78
CA SER A 409 -3.43 15.23 10.45
C SER A 409 -3.31 16.27 9.32
N VAL A 410 -4.06 17.36 9.42
CA VAL A 410 -3.97 18.48 8.47
C VAL A 410 -2.62 19.18 8.57
N GLY A 411 -2.12 19.40 9.80
CA GLY A 411 -0.81 19.98 10.07
C GLY A 411 0.34 19.14 9.49
N GLY A 412 0.22 17.81 9.52
CA GLY A 412 1.15 16.89 8.87
C GLY A 412 1.21 17.11 7.36
N LEU A 413 0.05 17.19 6.69
CA LEU A 413 0.00 17.48 5.26
C LEU A 413 0.65 18.85 4.93
N LEU A 414 0.31 19.89 5.71
CA LEU A 414 0.92 21.21 5.54
C LEU A 414 2.42 21.17 5.79
N THR A 415 2.89 20.38 6.74
CA THR A 415 4.34 20.17 6.99
C THR A 415 5.03 19.58 5.77
N THR A 416 4.43 18.57 5.12
CA THR A 416 4.96 18.01 3.86
C THR A 416 5.12 19.09 2.80
N LEU A 417 4.07 19.90 2.56
CA LEU A 417 4.12 20.99 1.59
C LEU A 417 5.20 22.03 1.92
N ILE A 418 5.34 22.40 3.19
CA ILE A 418 6.34 23.35 3.66
C ILE A 418 7.76 22.81 3.46
N VAL A 419 8.00 21.53 3.78
CA VAL A 419 9.32 20.89 3.61
C VAL A 419 9.74 20.92 2.13
N TYR A 420 8.83 20.58 1.21
CA TYR A 420 9.12 20.66 -0.22
C TYR A 420 9.32 22.10 -0.71
N ALA A 421 8.53 23.04 -0.20
CA ALA A 421 8.68 24.46 -0.54
C ALA A 421 10.01 25.05 -0.06
N ILE A 422 10.50 24.66 1.12
CA ILE A 422 11.80 25.09 1.65
C ILE A 422 12.94 24.41 0.91
N GLY A 423 12.83 23.11 0.61
CA GLY A 423 13.91 22.33 0.00
C GLY A 423 14.13 22.63 -1.49
N GLU A 424 13.06 22.86 -2.25
CA GLU A 424 13.11 22.96 -3.71
C GLU A 424 12.48 24.28 -4.24
N GLY A 425 11.99 25.15 -3.36
CA GLY A 425 11.23 26.35 -3.74
C GLY A 425 9.73 26.12 -3.89
N TRP A 426 8.92 27.16 -3.71
CA TRP A 426 7.46 27.04 -3.67
C TRP A 426 6.83 26.43 -4.93
N GLY A 427 7.25 26.88 -6.11
CA GLY A 427 6.71 26.40 -7.39
C GLY A 427 7.26 25.02 -7.76
N GLU A 428 8.57 24.86 -7.73
CA GLU A 428 9.25 23.62 -8.07
C GLU A 428 8.98 22.52 -7.06
N GLY A 429 8.97 22.83 -5.76
CA GLY A 429 8.69 21.87 -4.71
C GLY A 429 7.31 21.24 -4.85
N PHE A 430 6.29 22.03 -5.16
CA PHE A 430 4.95 21.48 -5.43
C PHE A 430 4.92 20.64 -6.71
N ALA A 431 5.57 21.09 -7.79
CA ALA A 431 5.64 20.35 -9.04
C ALA A 431 6.35 18.99 -8.84
N ILE A 432 7.44 18.95 -8.09
CA ILE A 432 8.19 17.73 -7.77
C ILE A 432 7.34 16.78 -6.91
N LEU A 433 6.66 17.32 -5.89
CA LEU A 433 5.78 16.52 -5.03
C LEU A 433 4.70 15.82 -5.84
N VAL A 434 4.03 16.54 -6.74
CA VAL A 434 2.90 16.00 -7.51
C VAL A 434 3.35 15.12 -8.69
N SER A 435 4.45 15.47 -9.37
CA SER A 435 4.86 14.78 -10.59
C SER A 435 5.80 13.60 -10.36
N GLN A 436 6.62 13.63 -9.33
CA GLN A 436 7.71 12.67 -9.15
C GLN A 436 7.81 12.09 -7.72
N GLY A 437 7.09 12.67 -6.73
CA GLY A 437 7.27 12.33 -5.32
C GLY A 437 8.67 12.62 -4.76
N GLY A 438 9.66 12.80 -5.65
CA GLY A 438 11.03 13.21 -5.33
C GLY A 438 11.83 12.21 -4.50
N ILE A 439 11.54 10.90 -4.58
CA ILE A 439 12.18 9.87 -3.73
C ILE A 439 13.71 9.88 -3.79
N PHE A 440 14.26 10.23 -4.94
CA PHE A 440 15.71 10.30 -5.15
C PHE A 440 16.31 11.63 -4.71
N ARG A 441 15.48 12.53 -4.17
CA ARG A 441 15.92 13.83 -3.63
C ARG A 441 15.89 13.80 -2.11
N ARG A 442 16.86 14.44 -1.49
CA ARG A 442 16.96 14.55 -0.01
C ARG A 442 15.72 15.18 0.63
N VAL A 443 15.00 16.04 -0.12
CA VAL A 443 13.77 16.69 0.35
C VAL A 443 12.69 15.64 0.74
N ALA A 444 12.55 14.56 -0.02
CA ALA A 444 11.62 13.48 0.32
C ALA A 444 11.97 12.83 1.66
N THR A 445 13.24 12.55 1.91
CA THR A 445 13.70 12.00 3.18
C THR A 445 13.37 12.92 4.36
N TYR A 446 13.60 14.22 4.21
CA TYR A 446 13.21 15.19 5.22
C TYR A 446 11.70 15.20 5.45
N ALA A 447 10.90 15.17 4.38
CA ALA A 447 9.45 15.13 4.47
C ALA A 447 8.98 13.86 5.20
N PHE A 448 9.48 12.66 4.85
CA PHE A 448 9.14 11.43 5.55
C PHE A 448 9.53 11.42 7.02
N CYS A 449 10.68 11.98 7.38
CA CYS A 449 11.11 12.05 8.78
C CYS A 449 10.32 13.10 9.58
N ILE A 450 10.08 14.27 9.02
CA ILE A 450 9.50 15.40 9.75
C ILE A 450 7.97 15.31 9.85
N THR A 451 7.30 14.89 8.78
CA THR A 451 5.82 14.90 8.71
C THR A 451 5.14 14.10 9.83
N PRO A 452 5.46 12.80 10.08
CA PRO A 452 4.79 12.04 11.13
C PRO A 452 5.12 12.56 12.53
N VAL A 453 6.32 13.09 12.74
CA VAL A 453 6.72 13.70 14.02
C VAL A 453 5.94 15.00 14.25
N ALA A 454 5.89 15.87 13.27
CA ALA A 454 5.15 17.15 13.35
C ALA A 454 3.65 16.91 13.56
N SER A 455 3.04 15.96 12.83
CA SER A 455 1.63 15.62 13.00
C SER A 455 1.33 15.11 14.42
N GLY A 456 2.20 14.27 14.97
CA GLY A 456 2.10 13.78 16.35
C GLY A 456 2.24 14.90 17.40
N LEU A 457 3.23 15.78 17.23
CA LEU A 457 3.46 16.91 18.14
C LEU A 457 2.29 17.91 18.11
N ILE A 458 1.77 18.24 16.93
CA ILE A 458 0.58 19.11 16.80
C ILE A 458 -0.63 18.47 17.47
N THR A 459 -0.84 17.16 17.26
CA THR A 459 -1.90 16.41 17.93
C THR A 459 -1.79 16.50 19.45
N ALA A 460 -0.58 16.28 19.99
CA ALA A 460 -0.32 16.34 21.42
C ALA A 460 -0.55 17.74 21.98
N ALA A 461 -0.01 18.76 21.33
CA ALA A 461 -0.15 20.17 21.75
C ALA A 461 -1.61 20.62 21.78
N VAL A 462 -2.33 20.42 20.67
CA VAL A 462 -3.73 20.84 20.56
C VAL A 462 -4.61 20.05 21.54
N SER A 463 -4.41 18.75 21.68
CA SER A 463 -5.16 17.93 22.65
C SER A 463 -4.92 18.39 24.10
N SER A 464 -3.69 18.79 24.43
CA SER A 464 -3.35 19.24 25.78
C SER A 464 -3.90 20.63 26.13
N ILE A 465 -3.99 21.52 25.13
CA ILE A 465 -4.48 22.89 25.34
C ILE A 465 -6.00 22.92 25.55
N PHE A 466 -6.73 22.20 24.68
CA PHE A 466 -8.18 22.32 24.67
C PHE A 466 -8.88 21.37 25.64
N PHE A 467 -8.29 20.24 25.99
CA PHE A 467 -9.00 19.19 26.73
C PHE A 467 -8.10 18.38 27.69
N PRO A 468 -7.73 18.93 28.85
CA PRO A 468 -6.85 18.24 29.80
C PRO A 468 -7.47 16.96 30.40
N ALA A 469 -8.78 16.74 30.25
CA ALA A 469 -9.53 15.63 30.86
C ALA A 469 -10.49 14.92 29.91
N TYR A 470 -10.16 14.81 28.62
CA TYR A 470 -11.02 14.07 27.71
C TYR A 470 -11.03 12.57 28.06
N GLU A 471 -12.18 12.08 28.51
CA GLU A 471 -12.40 10.64 28.72
C GLU A 471 -13.14 10.04 27.54
N PHE A 472 -12.57 8.97 27.00
CA PHE A 472 -13.15 8.21 25.91
C PHE A 472 -14.34 7.39 26.43
N ALA A 473 -15.56 7.87 26.23
CA ALA A 473 -16.80 7.24 26.74
C ALA A 473 -17.45 6.27 25.71
N GLY A 474 -17.15 6.42 24.40
CA GLY A 474 -17.95 5.82 23.33
C GLY A 474 -17.96 4.29 23.26
N TYR A 475 -16.86 3.60 23.67
CA TYR A 475 -16.82 2.14 23.57
C TYR A 475 -17.21 1.41 24.85
N LYS A 476 -17.22 2.06 26.01
CA LYS A 476 -17.68 1.44 27.27
C LYS A 476 -19.17 1.10 27.21
N ASN A 477 -19.97 1.92 26.56
CA ASN A 477 -21.41 1.69 26.43
C ASN A 477 -21.72 0.56 25.43
N ALA A 478 -21.02 0.48 24.31
CA ALA A 478 -21.20 -0.60 23.35
C ALA A 478 -20.75 -1.98 23.89
N ALA A 479 -19.77 -2.02 24.80
CA ALA A 479 -19.33 -3.23 25.48
C ALA A 479 -20.28 -3.66 26.63
N ALA A 480 -20.87 -2.69 27.32
CA ALA A 480 -21.82 -2.93 28.42
C ALA A 480 -23.20 -3.39 27.92
N GLU A 481 -23.66 -2.87 26.79
CA GLU A 481 -24.93 -3.27 26.17
C GLU A 481 -24.86 -4.64 25.46
N GLY A 482 -23.67 -5.14 25.14
CA GLY A 482 -23.45 -6.48 24.59
C GLY A 482 -23.54 -7.63 25.60
N GLY A 483 -23.62 -7.35 26.89
CA GLY A 483 -23.60 -8.34 27.98
C GLY A 483 -24.94 -8.86 28.47
N SER A 484 -26.07 -8.32 28.02
CA SER A 484 -27.39 -8.76 28.47
C SER A 484 -28.44 -8.69 27.35
N GLY A 485 -28.37 -9.60 26.41
CA GLY A 485 -29.40 -9.67 25.39
C GLY A 485 -29.20 -10.86 24.45
N THR A 486 -30.05 -11.82 24.61
CA THR A 486 -30.25 -12.98 23.74
C THR A 486 -30.10 -12.68 22.25
N ALA A 487 -29.37 -13.52 21.58
CA ALA A 487 -29.15 -13.53 20.13
C ALA A 487 -30.44 -13.35 19.32
N ARG A 488 -30.70 -12.13 18.87
CA ARG A 488 -31.52 -11.81 17.70
C ARG A 488 -31.31 -10.34 17.30
N GLY A 489 -30.62 -10.09 16.20
CA GLY A 489 -30.87 -8.93 15.35
C GLY A 489 -30.48 -7.55 15.86
N GLN A 490 -29.29 -7.34 16.49
CA GLN A 490 -28.87 -6.02 16.96
C GLN A 490 -27.51 -5.53 16.41
N GLY A 491 -27.16 -5.89 15.18
CA GLY A 491 -26.13 -5.17 14.43
C GLY A 491 -26.54 -3.79 13.99
N THR A 492 -27.84 -3.44 14.13
CA THR A 492 -28.45 -2.25 13.58
C THR A 492 -28.66 -1.11 14.60
N THR A 493 -28.72 -1.36 15.90
CA THR A 493 -29.13 -0.34 16.88
C THR A 493 -28.04 0.62 17.31
N ALA A 494 -26.80 0.17 17.47
CA ALA A 494 -25.70 1.09 17.78
C ALA A 494 -25.33 1.95 16.54
N GLU A 495 -25.39 1.36 15.35
CA GLU A 495 -25.17 2.07 14.08
C GLU A 495 -26.31 3.06 13.77
N VAL A 496 -27.55 2.74 14.11
CA VAL A 496 -28.73 3.63 13.95
C VAL A 496 -28.73 4.75 15.00
N GLN A 497 -28.34 4.49 16.24
CA GLN A 497 -28.20 5.54 17.27
C GLN A 497 -27.06 6.52 16.93
N ILE A 498 -26.00 6.04 16.30
CA ILE A 498 -24.90 6.86 15.79
C ILE A 498 -25.40 7.76 14.63
N ALA A 499 -26.20 7.22 13.72
CA ALA A 499 -26.79 7.99 12.62
C ALA A 499 -27.84 9.00 13.10
N VAL A 500 -28.64 8.65 14.10
CA VAL A 500 -29.67 9.54 14.71
C VAL A 500 -28.99 10.65 15.49
N ALA A 501 -27.93 10.40 16.26
CA ALA A 501 -27.19 11.43 16.97
C ALA A 501 -26.50 12.42 16.02
N ALA A 502 -26.04 11.98 14.86
CA ALA A 502 -25.48 12.84 13.81
C ALA A 502 -26.56 13.71 13.14
N ALA A 503 -27.75 13.16 12.92
CA ALA A 503 -28.87 13.89 12.31
C ALA A 503 -29.48 14.94 13.26
N THR A 504 -29.51 14.66 14.55
CA THR A 504 -30.02 15.63 15.56
C THR A 504 -29.04 16.76 15.89
N ALA A 505 -27.73 16.51 15.73
CA ALA A 505 -26.68 17.54 15.87
C ALA A 505 -26.63 18.53 14.68
N SER A 506 -27.23 18.18 13.54
CA SER A 506 -27.29 19.05 12.36
C SER A 506 -28.58 19.92 12.31
N SER A 507 -29.51 19.73 13.24
CA SER A 507 -30.79 20.46 13.32
C SER A 507 -30.92 21.32 14.59
N ALA A 508 -29.86 21.47 15.36
CA ALA A 508 -29.64 22.43 16.42
C ALA A 508 -28.45 23.34 16.09
#